data_6a071ebaa269c0198bcfc627c9caef72
#
_entry.id   6a071ebaa269c0198bcfc627c9caef72
#
_cell.length_a   1.000
_cell.length_b   1.000
_cell.length_c   1.000
_cell.angle_alpha   90.00
_cell.angle_beta   90.00
_cell.angle_gamma   90.00
#
_symmetry.space_group_name_H-M   'P 1'
#
loop_
_entity.id
_entity.type
_entity.pdbx_description
1 polymer ?
#
loop_
_entity_poly.entity_id
_entity_poly.type
_entity_poly.pdbx_seq_one_letter_code
_entity_poly.pdbx_strand_id
1 'polypeptide(L)'
;MRNCRAIYSLVVIVLSLFTSSCVNAKVRQYKAQVVAEYPHDRTSYTQGLFFYDGQMYESTGLNGKSTFRKVDIRTGKALYRLNFDRRYFLEGSVEKDGNIYMLTWQNNVAFVYDAKTLKYKKSYSYPREGWGLATDGKSLIASDGSANLYFLDDDFRTARKLTVRLNGRPVNDLNELEYIDGKIWANVYLTDLIVIVNPADGNVEATVDCSGLLPSRLRYDDTDVLNGIAYNPQNGKIYLTGKNWCRLYEIKLAEIK
;
A
#
# COMPACT_ATOMS: atom_id res chain seq x y z
N MET A 1 27.98 79.20 15.58
CA MET A 1 27.42 78.19 16.41
C MET A 1 26.24 77.55 15.61
N ARG A 2 26.44 76.36 15.02
CA ARG A 2 25.41 75.68 14.23
C ARG A 2 24.96 74.43 15.01
N ASN A 3 23.70 74.43 15.42
CA ASN A 3 23.10 73.30 16.11
C ASN A 3 22.66 72.27 15.11
N CYS A 4 23.30 71.09 15.12
CA CYS A 4 22.87 69.86 14.43
C CYS A 4 21.84 69.15 15.35
N ARG A 5 20.57 69.12 14.94
CA ARG A 5 19.56 68.24 15.54
C ARG A 5 19.64 66.88 14.82
N ALA A 6 20.00 65.85 15.54
CA ALA A 6 19.91 64.47 15.06
C ALA A 6 18.46 64.00 15.20
N ILE A 7 17.86 63.57 14.08
CA ILE A 7 16.53 62.96 14.06
C ILE A 7 16.75 61.45 14.15
N TYR A 8 16.37 60.83 15.25
CA TYR A 8 16.32 59.36 15.40
C TYR A 8 15.00 58.87 14.82
N SER A 9 15.07 58.16 13.66
CA SER A 9 13.93 57.45 13.11
C SER A 9 13.79 56.12 13.83
N LEU A 10 12.71 55.94 14.56
CA LEU A 10 12.34 54.70 15.22
C LEU A 10 11.71 53.77 14.18
N VAL A 11 12.43 52.74 13.76
CA VAL A 11 11.90 51.69 12.90
C VAL A 11 11.17 50.70 13.79
N VAL A 12 9.84 50.70 13.77
CA VAL A 12 9.00 49.70 14.43
C VAL A 12 8.88 48.49 13.49
N ILE A 13 9.61 47.38 13.79
CA ILE A 13 9.44 46.11 13.11
C ILE A 13 8.19 45.44 13.71
N VAL A 14 7.11 45.43 12.94
CA VAL A 14 5.91 44.63 13.27
C VAL A 14 6.17 43.21 12.86
N LEU A 15 6.50 42.36 13.84
CA LEU A 15 6.61 40.89 13.65
C LEU A 15 5.18 40.33 13.61
N SER A 16 4.64 40.14 12.41
CA SER A 16 3.38 39.39 12.22
C SER A 16 3.62 37.90 12.49
N LEU A 17 3.24 37.47 13.66
CA LEU A 17 3.14 36.04 14.00
C LEU A 17 2.01 35.41 13.18
N PHE A 18 2.35 34.82 12.06
CA PHE A 18 1.43 33.92 11.37
C PHE A 18 1.25 32.64 12.23
N THR A 19 0.23 32.61 13.07
CA THR A 19 -0.26 31.38 13.68
C THR A 19 -0.93 30.58 12.57
N SER A 20 -0.17 29.63 11.97
CA SER A 20 -0.76 28.59 11.13
C SER A 20 -1.68 27.76 12.02
N SER A 21 -2.96 28.07 12.02
CA SER A 21 -3.99 27.18 12.54
C SER A 21 -3.98 25.93 11.65
N CYS A 22 -3.39 24.83 12.11
CA CYS A 22 -3.62 23.51 11.52
C CYS A 22 -5.10 23.18 11.70
N VAL A 23 -5.92 23.56 10.72
CA VAL A 23 -7.28 23.03 10.61
C VAL A 23 -7.10 21.54 10.31
N ASN A 24 -7.29 20.70 11.31
CA ASN A 24 -7.39 19.25 11.07
C ASN A 24 -8.57 19.01 10.12
N ALA A 25 -8.28 18.83 8.84
CA ALA A 25 -9.30 18.47 7.87
C ALA A 25 -10.00 17.20 8.36
N LYS A 26 -11.33 17.21 8.38
CA LYS A 26 -12.12 16.03 8.79
C LYS A 26 -11.75 14.86 7.90
N VAL A 27 -11.39 13.73 8.50
CA VAL A 27 -11.11 12.48 7.77
C VAL A 27 -12.38 12.05 7.02
N ARG A 28 -12.28 11.91 5.71
CA ARG A 28 -13.41 11.46 4.87
C ARG A 28 -13.66 9.98 5.11
N GLN A 29 -14.90 9.58 5.02
CA GLN A 29 -15.31 8.19 5.19
C GLN A 29 -15.99 7.69 3.92
N TYR A 30 -15.51 6.54 3.43
CA TYR A 30 -16.06 5.91 2.25
C TYR A 30 -16.49 4.47 2.55
N LYS A 31 -17.45 4.00 1.79
CA LYS A 31 -17.81 2.59 1.66
C LYS A 31 -17.29 2.08 0.32
N ALA A 32 -16.66 0.91 0.30
CA ALA A 32 -16.36 0.20 -0.93
C ALA A 32 -17.68 -0.29 -1.55
N GLN A 33 -18.00 0.23 -2.74
CA GLN A 33 -19.18 -0.20 -3.50
C GLN A 33 -18.73 -1.07 -4.66
N VAL A 34 -19.22 -2.31 -4.72
CA VAL A 34 -18.93 -3.26 -5.79
C VAL A 34 -19.51 -2.76 -7.12
N VAL A 35 -18.66 -2.70 -8.12
CA VAL A 35 -19.02 -2.41 -9.53
C VAL A 35 -19.09 -3.70 -10.33
N ALA A 36 -18.12 -4.61 -10.13
CA ALA A 36 -18.08 -5.93 -10.77
C ALA A 36 -17.38 -6.94 -9.87
N GLU A 37 -17.69 -8.21 -10.09
CA GLU A 37 -17.09 -9.36 -9.40
C GLU A 37 -16.38 -10.24 -10.42
N TYR A 38 -15.20 -10.73 -10.05
CA TYR A 38 -14.41 -11.65 -10.86
C TYR A 38 -14.04 -12.90 -10.04
N PRO A 39 -13.83 -14.05 -10.68
CA PRO A 39 -13.28 -15.20 -10.00
C PRO A 39 -11.89 -14.90 -9.43
N HIS A 40 -11.59 -15.46 -8.27
CA HIS A 40 -10.25 -15.43 -7.68
C HIS A 40 -9.90 -16.83 -7.16
N ASP A 41 -8.62 -17.20 -7.24
CA ASP A 41 -8.16 -18.52 -6.79
C ASP A 41 -8.18 -18.58 -5.26
N ARG A 42 -9.15 -19.28 -4.69
CA ARG A 42 -9.32 -19.41 -3.24
C ARG A 42 -8.13 -20.08 -2.51
N THR A 43 -7.15 -20.60 -3.25
CA THR A 43 -5.89 -21.09 -2.67
C THR A 43 -4.84 -19.99 -2.57
N SER A 44 -5.15 -18.78 -3.02
CA SER A 44 -4.28 -17.60 -2.92
C SER A 44 -4.35 -17.00 -1.54
N TYR A 45 -3.31 -17.17 -0.75
CA TYR A 45 -3.10 -16.42 0.48
C TYR A 45 -2.46 -15.07 0.12
N THR A 46 -3.28 -14.15 -0.42
CA THR A 46 -2.84 -12.90 -1.06
C THR A 46 -2.05 -12.01 -0.10
N GLN A 47 -0.85 -11.60 -0.50
CA GLN A 47 0.04 -10.74 0.26
C GLN A 47 0.50 -9.51 -0.51
N GLY A 48 0.43 -9.53 -1.84
CA GLY A 48 0.67 -8.38 -2.69
C GLY A 48 -0.12 -8.52 -3.98
N LEU A 49 -0.70 -7.42 -4.46
CA LEU A 49 -1.52 -7.37 -5.64
C LEU A 49 -1.26 -6.06 -6.39
N PHE A 50 -0.93 -6.11 -7.67
CA PHE A 50 -0.66 -4.91 -8.44
C PHE A 50 -0.91 -5.10 -9.94
N PHE A 51 -0.99 -3.99 -10.68
CA PHE A 51 -1.01 -4.00 -12.14
C PHE A 51 0.33 -3.55 -12.71
N TYR A 52 0.79 -4.25 -13.74
CA TYR A 52 1.88 -3.85 -14.59
C TYR A 52 1.57 -4.19 -16.04
N ASP A 53 1.73 -3.22 -16.96
CA ASP A 53 1.45 -3.37 -18.39
C ASP A 53 0.07 -3.99 -18.69
N GLY A 54 -0.97 -3.50 -17.97
CA GLY A 54 -2.36 -3.95 -18.10
C GLY A 54 -2.64 -5.36 -17.57
N GLN A 55 -1.67 -6.02 -16.96
CA GLN A 55 -1.81 -7.36 -16.38
C GLN A 55 -1.78 -7.30 -14.85
N MET A 56 -2.60 -8.13 -14.22
CA MET A 56 -2.57 -8.28 -12.77
C MET A 56 -1.50 -9.29 -12.36
N TYR A 57 -0.76 -8.93 -11.31
CA TYR A 57 0.21 -9.79 -10.65
C TYR A 57 -0.14 -9.94 -9.18
N GLU A 58 0.18 -11.11 -8.63
CA GLU A 58 -0.13 -11.46 -7.25
C GLU A 58 1.02 -12.24 -6.61
N SER A 59 1.43 -11.83 -5.42
CA SER A 59 2.24 -12.65 -4.52
C SER A 59 1.38 -13.28 -3.43
N THR A 60 1.64 -14.56 -3.14
CA THR A 60 0.89 -15.31 -2.12
C THR A 60 1.83 -15.87 -1.07
N GLY A 61 1.39 -15.83 0.18
CA GLY A 61 2.14 -16.35 1.33
C GLY A 61 1.96 -17.84 1.56
N LEU A 62 2.31 -18.26 2.77
CA LEU A 62 2.37 -19.60 3.36
C LEU A 62 3.62 -20.40 2.98
N ASN A 63 4.36 -20.84 4.01
CA ASN A 63 5.54 -21.69 3.83
C ASN A 63 5.20 -22.96 3.06
N GLY A 64 5.98 -23.24 2.01
CA GLY A 64 5.74 -24.37 1.12
C GLY A 64 4.63 -24.19 0.09
N LYS A 65 3.91 -23.03 0.11
CA LYS A 65 2.84 -22.73 -0.83
C LYS A 65 3.02 -21.34 -1.50
N SER A 66 4.01 -20.56 -1.09
CA SER A 66 4.27 -19.21 -1.62
C SER A 66 4.51 -19.22 -3.12
N THR A 67 3.80 -18.34 -3.81
CA THR A 67 3.91 -18.19 -5.27
C THR A 67 3.88 -16.73 -5.68
N PHE A 68 4.49 -16.43 -6.83
CA PHE A 68 4.26 -15.20 -7.56
C PHE A 68 3.56 -15.55 -8.88
N ARG A 69 2.53 -14.80 -9.24
CA ARG A 69 1.62 -15.14 -10.34
C ARG A 69 1.35 -13.95 -11.25
N LYS A 70 1.17 -14.24 -12.55
CA LYS A 70 0.46 -13.36 -13.49
C LYS A 70 -0.96 -13.92 -13.62
N VAL A 71 -1.99 -13.12 -13.40
CA VAL A 71 -3.38 -13.58 -13.26
C VAL A 71 -4.26 -13.05 -14.39
N ASP A 72 -5.06 -13.94 -15.00
CA ASP A 72 -6.18 -13.53 -15.84
C ASP A 72 -7.38 -13.14 -14.95
N ILE A 73 -7.70 -11.87 -14.88
CA ILE A 73 -8.80 -11.34 -14.08
C ILE A 73 -10.14 -12.03 -14.40
N ARG A 74 -10.42 -12.34 -15.67
CA ARG A 74 -11.72 -12.86 -16.09
C ARG A 74 -11.97 -14.26 -15.58
N THR A 75 -10.91 -15.03 -15.39
CA THR A 75 -11.01 -16.44 -14.99
C THR A 75 -10.45 -16.73 -13.60
N GLY A 76 -9.69 -15.79 -13.00
CA GLY A 76 -8.96 -15.97 -11.74
C GLY A 76 -7.78 -16.96 -11.86
N LYS A 77 -7.46 -17.42 -13.06
CA LYS A 77 -6.40 -18.42 -13.28
C LYS A 77 -5.04 -17.77 -13.47
N ALA A 78 -4.01 -18.41 -12.95
CA ALA A 78 -2.64 -18.02 -13.20
C ALA A 78 -2.25 -18.32 -14.66
N LEU A 79 -1.88 -17.26 -15.41
CA LEU A 79 -1.25 -17.38 -16.74
C LEU A 79 0.23 -17.75 -16.64
N TYR A 80 0.84 -17.37 -15.53
CA TYR A 80 2.21 -17.73 -15.16
C TYR A 80 2.27 -17.92 -13.65
N ARG A 81 3.09 -18.85 -13.19
CA ARG A 81 3.29 -19.13 -11.77
C ARG A 81 4.76 -19.46 -11.50
N LEU A 82 5.34 -18.75 -10.56
CA LEU A 82 6.64 -19.02 -9.98
C LEU A 82 6.43 -19.54 -8.55
N ASN A 83 6.96 -20.74 -8.27
CA ASN A 83 6.92 -21.32 -6.91
C ASN A 83 8.21 -20.97 -6.18
N PHE A 84 8.09 -20.70 -4.88
CA PHE A 84 9.23 -20.39 -4.02
C PHE A 84 9.60 -21.59 -3.14
N ASP A 85 10.87 -21.65 -2.74
CA ASP A 85 11.33 -22.65 -1.81
C ASP A 85 10.48 -22.64 -0.53
N ARG A 86 10.20 -23.82 0.05
CA ARG A 86 9.31 -24.01 1.21
C ARG A 86 9.68 -23.17 2.44
N ARG A 87 10.91 -22.70 2.55
CA ARG A 87 11.38 -21.85 3.65
C ARG A 87 10.89 -20.42 3.57
N TYR A 88 10.48 -19.94 2.37
CA TYR A 88 10.04 -18.59 2.17
C TYR A 88 8.54 -18.45 2.33
N PHE A 89 8.16 -17.45 3.09
CA PHE A 89 6.81 -16.91 3.11
C PHE A 89 6.86 -15.57 2.36
N LEU A 90 6.33 -15.54 1.12
CA LEU A 90 6.27 -14.31 0.35
C LEU A 90 5.25 -13.36 0.90
N GLU A 91 5.55 -12.08 0.74
CA GLU A 91 4.75 -10.95 1.18
C GLU A 91 4.50 -9.98 0.02
N GLY A 92 4.36 -8.69 0.32
CA GLY A 92 4.09 -7.63 -0.64
C GLY A 92 5.01 -7.64 -1.85
N SER A 93 4.46 -7.27 -2.98
CA SER A 93 5.18 -7.20 -4.25
C SER A 93 4.73 -6.01 -5.08
N VAL A 94 5.65 -5.44 -5.86
CA VAL A 94 5.36 -4.33 -6.78
C VAL A 94 6.36 -4.29 -7.92
N GLU A 95 5.96 -3.72 -9.05
CA GLU A 95 6.88 -3.38 -10.14
C GLU A 95 7.39 -1.94 -9.98
N LYS A 96 8.71 -1.74 -10.19
CA LYS A 96 9.33 -0.41 -10.33
C LYS A 96 10.51 -0.51 -11.30
N ASP A 97 10.55 0.39 -12.29
CA ASP A 97 11.66 0.55 -13.26
C ASP A 97 12.06 -0.77 -13.96
N GLY A 98 11.05 -1.54 -14.42
CA GLY A 98 11.26 -2.82 -15.12
C GLY A 98 11.71 -3.97 -14.21
N ASN A 99 11.58 -3.81 -12.89
CA ASN A 99 11.87 -4.84 -11.90
C ASN A 99 10.66 -5.12 -11.01
N ILE A 100 10.43 -6.38 -10.73
CA ILE A 100 9.46 -6.82 -9.72
C ILE A 100 10.23 -7.07 -8.43
N TYR A 101 9.82 -6.37 -7.37
CA TYR A 101 10.31 -6.53 -6.02
C TYR A 101 9.31 -7.35 -5.21
N MET A 102 9.80 -8.28 -4.39
CA MET A 102 8.97 -9.14 -3.54
C MET A 102 9.61 -9.26 -2.17
N LEU A 103 8.86 -8.96 -1.13
CA LEU A 103 9.28 -9.12 0.26
C LEU A 103 9.07 -10.55 0.75
N THR A 104 9.73 -10.88 1.84
CA THR A 104 9.46 -12.08 2.63
C THR A 104 9.14 -11.70 4.07
N TRP A 105 8.30 -12.48 4.75
CA TRP A 105 7.88 -12.21 6.12
C TRP A 105 9.09 -12.13 7.09
N GLN A 106 9.63 -13.26 7.51
CA GLN A 106 10.69 -13.32 8.53
C GLN A 106 12.05 -13.80 7.98
N ASN A 107 12.14 -14.03 6.67
CA ASN A 107 13.39 -14.49 6.06
C ASN A 107 14.40 -13.35 5.85
N ASN A 108 14.02 -12.08 6.09
CA ASN A 108 14.87 -10.89 5.93
C ASN A 108 15.48 -10.75 4.52
N VAL A 109 14.74 -11.18 3.49
CA VAL A 109 15.16 -11.14 2.09
C VAL A 109 14.09 -10.46 1.26
N ALA A 110 14.51 -9.60 0.35
CA ALA A 110 13.70 -9.10 -0.75
C ALA A 110 14.27 -9.60 -2.07
N PHE A 111 13.41 -10.21 -2.89
CA PHE A 111 13.78 -10.70 -4.22
C PHE A 111 13.53 -9.67 -5.29
N VAL A 112 14.38 -9.67 -6.33
CA VAL A 112 14.23 -8.85 -7.52
C VAL A 112 14.22 -9.72 -8.76
N TYR A 113 13.19 -9.56 -9.56
CA TYR A 113 13.00 -10.25 -10.84
C TYR A 113 12.88 -9.21 -11.96
N ASP A 114 13.25 -9.57 -13.15
CA ASP A 114 12.99 -8.78 -14.34
C ASP A 114 11.50 -8.82 -14.68
N ALA A 115 10.87 -7.66 -14.86
CA ALA A 115 9.42 -7.57 -15.03
C ALA A 115 8.91 -8.15 -16.34
N LYS A 116 9.73 -8.15 -17.40
CA LYS A 116 9.35 -8.67 -18.73
C LYS A 116 9.57 -10.18 -18.85
N THR A 117 10.71 -10.66 -18.36
CA THR A 117 11.13 -12.05 -18.53
C THR A 117 10.78 -12.93 -17.33
N LEU A 118 10.43 -12.33 -16.19
CA LEU A 118 10.17 -12.97 -14.90
C LEU A 118 11.36 -13.85 -14.43
N LYS A 119 12.58 -13.49 -14.86
CA LYS A 119 13.81 -14.15 -14.43
C LYS A 119 14.38 -13.47 -13.19
N TYR A 120 14.89 -14.28 -12.27
CA TYR A 120 15.60 -13.79 -11.08
C TYR A 120 16.80 -12.93 -11.49
N LYS A 121 16.97 -11.78 -10.82
CA LYS A 121 18.10 -10.85 -11.01
C LYS A 121 19.02 -10.83 -9.80
N LYS A 122 18.47 -10.56 -8.64
CA LYS A 122 19.22 -10.44 -7.37
C LYS A 122 18.29 -10.49 -6.16
N SER A 123 18.88 -10.45 -4.99
CA SER A 123 18.16 -10.23 -3.74
C SER A 123 18.87 -9.19 -2.88
N TYR A 124 18.10 -8.56 -2.00
CA TYR A 124 18.60 -7.66 -0.97
C TYR A 124 18.42 -8.27 0.41
N SER A 125 19.28 -7.92 1.34
CA SER A 125 19.01 -8.09 2.77
C SER A 125 17.96 -7.05 3.18
N TYR A 126 16.89 -7.52 3.82
CA TYR A 126 15.82 -6.67 4.34
C TYR A 126 15.60 -6.99 5.83
N PRO A 127 16.34 -6.34 6.76
CA PRO A 127 16.45 -6.75 8.16
C PRO A 127 15.22 -6.35 9.00
N ARG A 128 14.04 -6.69 8.50
CA ARG A 128 12.74 -6.55 9.19
C ARG A 128 11.72 -7.48 8.56
N GLU A 129 10.58 -7.65 9.18
CA GLU A 129 9.45 -8.32 8.55
C GLU A 129 8.99 -7.52 7.32
N GLY A 130 8.80 -8.21 6.21
CA GLY A 130 8.14 -7.64 5.05
C GLY A 130 6.66 -7.93 5.14
N TRP A 131 5.80 -6.91 4.93
CA TRP A 131 4.36 -7.06 4.82
C TRP A 131 3.89 -6.53 3.45
N GLY A 132 3.39 -5.30 3.34
CA GLY A 132 3.02 -4.71 2.07
C GLY A 132 4.18 -4.02 1.34
N LEU A 133 4.05 -3.84 0.04
CA LEU A 133 5.01 -3.13 -0.79
C LEU A 133 4.31 -2.41 -1.94
N ALA A 134 4.52 -1.10 -2.04
CA ALA A 134 4.05 -0.25 -3.14
C ALA A 134 5.18 0.63 -3.68
N THR A 135 4.91 1.46 -4.67
CA THR A 135 5.85 2.46 -5.18
C THR A 135 5.16 3.77 -5.55
N ASP A 136 5.81 4.89 -5.27
CA ASP A 136 5.42 6.22 -5.75
C ASP A 136 6.10 6.59 -7.09
N GLY A 137 6.74 5.61 -7.73
CA GLY A 137 7.54 5.77 -8.94
C GLY A 137 8.99 6.23 -8.67
N LYS A 138 9.30 6.71 -7.46
CA LYS A 138 10.65 7.12 -7.05
C LYS A 138 11.23 6.16 -6.02
N SER A 139 10.46 5.86 -4.99
CA SER A 139 10.84 4.99 -3.89
C SER A 139 9.97 3.74 -3.87
N LEU A 140 10.48 2.66 -3.32
CA LEU A 140 9.64 1.58 -2.81
C LEU A 140 9.11 1.99 -1.44
N ILE A 141 7.86 1.65 -1.15
CA ILE A 141 7.18 1.97 0.12
C ILE A 141 6.77 0.65 0.76
N ALA A 142 7.33 0.34 1.92
CA ALA A 142 7.10 -0.94 2.60
C ALA A 142 6.43 -0.76 3.95
N SER A 143 5.58 -1.70 4.34
CA SER A 143 5.03 -1.88 5.68
C SER A 143 5.67 -3.08 6.39
N ASP A 144 5.53 -3.13 7.72
CA ASP A 144 6.05 -4.20 8.59
C ASP A 144 5.07 -4.58 9.72
N GLY A 145 3.78 -4.27 9.54
CA GLY A 145 2.74 -4.50 10.57
C GLY A 145 2.70 -3.46 11.67
N SER A 146 3.69 -2.57 11.78
CA SER A 146 3.63 -1.42 12.68
C SER A 146 2.82 -0.26 12.07
N ALA A 147 2.76 0.87 12.79
CA ALA A 147 2.20 2.11 12.26
C ALA A 147 3.16 2.84 11.31
N ASN A 148 4.26 2.24 10.90
CA ASN A 148 5.27 2.91 10.11
C ASN A 148 5.32 2.39 8.68
N LEU A 149 5.52 3.31 7.74
CA LEU A 149 5.87 3.04 6.36
C LEU A 149 7.31 3.44 6.11
N TYR A 150 8.04 2.64 5.36
CA TYR A 150 9.45 2.82 5.06
C TYR A 150 9.64 3.09 3.58
N PHE A 151 10.15 4.26 3.24
CA PHE A 151 10.55 4.59 1.87
C PHE A 151 11.97 4.12 1.67
N LEU A 152 12.17 3.24 0.70
CA LEU A 152 13.45 2.61 0.41
C LEU A 152 14.07 3.25 -0.83
N ASP A 153 15.40 3.40 -0.78
CA ASP A 153 16.21 3.82 -1.93
C ASP A 153 16.52 2.65 -2.89
N ASP A 154 17.28 2.91 -3.95
CA ASP A 154 17.64 1.92 -4.96
C ASP A 154 18.57 0.80 -4.44
N ASP A 155 19.22 1.02 -3.29
CA ASP A 155 20.02 0.01 -2.57
C ASP A 155 19.18 -0.75 -1.52
N PHE A 156 17.86 -0.54 -1.52
CA PHE A 156 16.91 -1.16 -0.59
C PHE A 156 17.14 -0.75 0.88
N ARG A 157 17.71 0.44 1.11
CA ARG A 157 17.89 1.03 2.43
C ARG A 157 16.80 2.00 2.76
N THR A 158 16.47 2.14 4.04
CA THR A 158 15.46 3.12 4.48
C THR A 158 16.00 4.54 4.33
N ALA A 159 15.50 5.27 3.34
CA ALA A 159 15.76 6.70 3.15
C ALA A 159 14.84 7.57 4.03
N ARG A 160 13.61 7.14 4.27
CA ARG A 160 12.64 7.87 5.10
C ARG A 160 11.69 6.90 5.82
N LYS A 161 11.35 7.23 7.06
CA LYS A 161 10.31 6.57 7.85
C LYS A 161 9.14 7.52 8.05
N LEU A 162 7.92 7.03 7.88
CA LEU A 162 6.68 7.79 8.01
C LEU A 162 5.74 7.07 8.99
N THR A 163 5.32 7.72 10.07
CA THR A 163 4.33 7.14 10.98
C THR A 163 2.93 7.53 10.56
N VAL A 164 2.08 6.54 10.28
CA VAL A 164 0.68 6.74 9.88
C VAL A 164 -0.18 7.04 11.10
N ARG A 165 -1.04 8.07 11.00
CA ARG A 165 -1.89 8.53 12.11
C ARG A 165 -3.32 8.81 11.63
N LEU A 166 -4.28 8.29 12.37
CA LEU A 166 -5.70 8.63 12.23
C LEU A 166 -6.13 9.49 13.43
N ASN A 167 -6.51 10.73 13.18
CA ASN A 167 -6.87 11.69 14.24
C ASN A 167 -5.78 11.80 15.33
N GLY A 168 -4.52 11.86 14.92
CA GLY A 168 -3.35 11.97 15.79
C GLY A 168 -2.89 10.66 16.45
N ARG A 169 -3.64 9.56 16.34
CA ARG A 169 -3.30 8.26 16.93
C ARG A 169 -2.61 7.37 15.88
N PRO A 170 -1.53 6.64 16.22
CA PRO A 170 -0.91 5.70 15.30
C PRO A 170 -1.89 4.62 14.84
N VAL A 171 -1.81 4.25 13.54
CA VAL A 171 -2.56 3.14 12.95
C VAL A 171 -1.59 1.97 12.78
N ASN A 172 -1.68 0.98 13.65
CA ASN A 172 -0.90 -0.25 13.56
C ASN A 172 -1.50 -1.22 12.54
N ASP A 173 -0.80 -2.34 12.36
CA ASP A 173 -1.23 -3.45 11.52
C ASP A 173 -1.39 -3.07 10.04
N LEU A 174 -0.59 -2.09 9.57
CA LEU A 174 -0.52 -1.72 8.16
C LEU A 174 0.05 -2.90 7.37
N ASN A 175 -0.72 -3.39 6.39
CA ASN A 175 -0.38 -4.58 5.63
C ASN A 175 -0.19 -4.24 4.15
N GLU A 176 -0.93 -4.87 3.27
CA GLU A 176 -0.80 -4.69 1.83
C GLU A 176 -1.05 -3.24 1.43
N LEU A 177 -0.26 -2.76 0.47
CA LEU A 177 -0.15 -1.35 0.08
C LEU A 177 -0.36 -1.17 -1.42
N GLU A 178 -1.02 -0.06 -1.78
CA GLU A 178 -1.08 0.43 -3.15
C GLU A 178 -0.89 1.96 -3.19
N TYR A 179 -0.35 2.50 -4.27
CA TYR A 179 -0.18 3.94 -4.46
C TYR A 179 -1.12 4.44 -5.56
N ILE A 180 -2.15 5.20 -5.16
CA ILE A 180 -3.22 5.66 -6.05
C ILE A 180 -3.35 7.17 -5.95
N ASP A 181 -3.24 7.88 -7.08
CA ASP A 181 -3.47 9.33 -7.18
C ASP A 181 -2.72 10.14 -6.12
N GLY A 182 -1.44 9.82 -5.90
CA GLY A 182 -0.60 10.56 -4.95
C GLY A 182 -0.82 10.20 -3.48
N LYS A 183 -1.56 9.13 -3.18
CA LYS A 183 -1.86 8.67 -1.83
C LYS A 183 -1.47 7.21 -1.64
N ILE A 184 -1.09 6.86 -0.42
CA ILE A 184 -0.83 5.47 -0.03
C ILE A 184 -2.13 4.89 0.53
N TRP A 185 -2.57 3.82 -0.09
CA TRP A 185 -3.67 3.01 0.41
C TRP A 185 -3.08 1.83 1.17
N ALA A 186 -3.62 1.52 2.34
CA ALA A 186 -3.11 0.43 3.16
C ALA A 186 -4.26 -0.38 3.77
N ASN A 187 -4.21 -1.69 3.62
CA ASN A 187 -5.03 -2.59 4.42
C ASN A 187 -4.62 -2.49 5.89
N VAL A 188 -5.60 -2.45 6.79
CA VAL A 188 -5.37 -2.60 8.23
C VAL A 188 -5.69 -4.05 8.59
N TYR A 189 -4.67 -4.85 8.89
CA TYR A 189 -4.77 -6.29 9.10
C TYR A 189 -5.77 -6.65 10.20
N LEU A 190 -6.46 -7.78 10.04
CA LEU A 190 -7.55 -8.28 10.90
C LEU A 190 -8.81 -7.40 10.91
N THR A 191 -8.94 -6.46 9.97
CA THR A 191 -10.12 -5.60 9.83
C THR A 191 -10.61 -5.58 8.38
N ASP A 192 -11.80 -5.04 8.17
CA ASP A 192 -12.34 -4.72 6.85
C ASP A 192 -12.07 -3.23 6.48
N LEU A 193 -10.98 -2.66 7.01
CA LEU A 193 -10.66 -1.24 6.84
C LEU A 193 -9.45 -1.05 5.92
N ILE A 194 -9.57 -0.08 5.01
CA ILE A 194 -8.43 0.49 4.27
C ILE A 194 -8.29 1.94 4.71
N VAL A 195 -7.05 2.39 4.94
CA VAL A 195 -6.73 3.79 5.20
C VAL A 195 -6.06 4.42 3.99
N ILE A 196 -6.43 5.67 3.67
CA ILE A 196 -5.84 6.49 2.61
C ILE A 196 -4.97 7.55 3.27
N VAL A 197 -3.66 7.45 3.05
CA VAL A 197 -2.63 8.17 3.80
C VAL A 197 -1.98 9.22 2.92
N ASN A 198 -1.78 10.42 3.46
CA ASN A 198 -0.95 11.44 2.85
C ASN A 198 0.54 11.05 2.98
N PRO A 199 1.27 10.84 1.87
CA PRO A 199 2.67 10.42 1.95
C PRO A 199 3.61 11.51 2.49
N ALA A 200 3.20 12.78 2.55
CA ALA A 200 4.04 13.87 3.03
C ALA A 200 4.16 13.86 4.56
N ASP A 201 3.06 13.61 5.28
CA ASP A 201 2.97 13.79 6.74
C ASP A 201 2.47 12.56 7.50
N GLY A 202 1.96 11.52 6.81
CA GLY A 202 1.45 10.29 7.40
C GLY A 202 0.04 10.40 7.96
N ASN A 203 -0.65 11.53 7.77
CA ASN A 203 -2.03 11.66 8.21
C ASN A 203 -2.96 10.85 7.30
N VAL A 204 -3.89 10.12 7.92
CA VAL A 204 -5.00 9.48 7.21
C VAL A 204 -5.98 10.57 6.80
N GLU A 205 -6.17 10.74 5.50
CA GLU A 205 -7.12 11.69 4.92
C GLU A 205 -8.51 11.08 4.70
N ALA A 206 -8.54 9.75 4.52
CA ALA A 206 -9.80 9.03 4.38
C ALA A 206 -9.69 7.57 4.87
N THR A 207 -10.84 6.99 5.17
CA THR A 207 -11.02 5.57 5.47
C THR A 207 -11.99 4.95 4.49
N VAL A 208 -11.80 3.67 4.15
CA VAL A 208 -12.71 2.90 3.31
C VAL A 208 -13.20 1.70 4.10
N ASP A 209 -14.48 1.67 4.41
CA ASP A 209 -15.15 0.52 4.99
C ASP A 209 -15.45 -0.51 3.90
N CYS A 210 -14.83 -1.68 4.00
CA CYS A 210 -15.01 -2.83 3.12
C CYS A 210 -15.84 -3.95 3.77
N SER A 211 -16.49 -3.69 4.91
CA SER A 211 -17.29 -4.68 5.61
C SER A 211 -18.42 -5.22 4.71
N GLY A 212 -18.54 -6.54 4.70
CA GLY A 212 -19.51 -7.24 3.85
C GLY A 212 -19.12 -7.35 2.37
N LEU A 213 -17.91 -6.90 1.97
CA LEU A 213 -17.44 -7.03 0.58
C LEU A 213 -17.46 -8.49 0.12
N LEU A 214 -16.94 -9.42 0.94
CA LEU A 214 -17.13 -10.86 0.73
C LEU A 214 -18.34 -11.34 1.52
N PRO A 215 -19.48 -11.68 0.87
CA PRO A 215 -20.66 -12.16 1.54
C PRO A 215 -20.42 -13.49 2.29
N SER A 216 -21.12 -13.71 3.41
CA SER A 216 -20.99 -14.91 4.24
C SER A 216 -21.17 -16.21 3.44
N ARG A 217 -22.08 -16.26 2.45
CA ARG A 217 -22.32 -17.41 1.59
C ARG A 217 -21.11 -17.81 0.70
N LEU A 218 -20.13 -16.92 0.54
CA LEU A 218 -18.90 -17.14 -0.24
C LEU A 218 -17.69 -17.37 0.65
N ARG A 219 -17.86 -17.45 1.96
CA ARG A 219 -16.81 -17.79 2.92
C ARG A 219 -16.74 -19.31 3.10
N TYR A 220 -15.52 -19.80 3.15
CA TYR A 220 -15.15 -21.20 3.42
C TYR A 220 -14.35 -21.23 4.72
N ASP A 221 -14.09 -22.43 5.25
CA ASP A 221 -13.38 -22.61 6.53
C ASP A 221 -11.98 -21.99 6.54
N ASP A 222 -11.32 -21.94 5.38
CA ASP A 222 -9.98 -21.38 5.19
C ASP A 222 -9.98 -19.92 4.71
N THR A 223 -11.17 -19.30 4.56
CA THR A 223 -11.27 -17.88 4.18
C THR A 223 -10.74 -16.99 5.30
N ASP A 224 -9.78 -16.14 4.96
CA ASP A 224 -9.12 -15.25 5.89
C ASP A 224 -9.48 -13.78 5.59
N VAL A 225 -8.71 -12.82 6.04
CA VAL A 225 -9.01 -11.38 6.02
C VAL A 225 -8.90 -10.73 4.65
N LEU A 226 -9.51 -9.55 4.54
CA LEU A 226 -9.28 -8.60 3.46
C LEU A 226 -7.78 -8.30 3.38
N ASN A 227 -7.18 -8.50 2.20
CA ASN A 227 -5.80 -8.12 1.90
C ASN A 227 -5.56 -8.17 0.40
N GLY A 228 -5.10 -7.08 -0.18
CA GLY A 228 -4.86 -6.94 -1.62
C GLY A 228 -5.66 -5.79 -2.21
N ILE A 229 -4.95 -4.74 -2.62
CA ILE A 229 -5.43 -3.56 -3.31
C ILE A 229 -4.66 -3.47 -4.62
N ALA A 230 -5.34 -3.34 -5.75
CA ALA A 230 -4.66 -3.11 -7.01
C ALA A 230 -5.34 -1.98 -7.79
N TYR A 231 -4.55 -1.08 -8.32
CA TYR A 231 -5.00 0.00 -9.19
C TYR A 231 -4.52 -0.22 -10.62
N ASN A 232 -5.45 -0.21 -11.56
CA ASN A 232 -5.10 -0.26 -12.97
C ASN A 232 -5.05 1.14 -13.57
N PRO A 233 -3.86 1.72 -13.79
CA PRO A 233 -3.72 3.10 -14.28
C PRO A 233 -4.21 3.29 -15.71
N GLN A 234 -4.37 2.22 -16.50
CA GLN A 234 -4.87 2.31 -17.87
C GLN A 234 -6.36 2.63 -17.95
N ASN A 235 -7.13 2.27 -16.91
CA ASN A 235 -8.59 2.47 -16.90
C ASN A 235 -9.14 3.10 -15.62
N GLY A 236 -8.27 3.42 -14.63
CA GLY A 236 -8.64 4.05 -13.37
C GLY A 236 -9.41 3.15 -12.41
N LYS A 237 -9.40 1.83 -12.61
CA LYS A 237 -10.17 0.89 -11.80
C LYS A 237 -9.37 0.39 -10.59
N ILE A 238 -10.08 0.24 -9.47
CA ILE A 238 -9.55 -0.28 -8.21
C ILE A 238 -10.14 -1.66 -7.96
N TYR A 239 -9.28 -2.59 -7.57
CA TYR A 239 -9.66 -3.97 -7.29
C TYR A 239 -9.24 -4.35 -5.88
N LEU A 240 -10.12 -5.08 -5.18
CA LEU A 240 -9.90 -5.58 -3.82
C LEU A 240 -10.13 -7.08 -3.78
N THR A 241 -9.34 -7.77 -2.97
CA THR A 241 -9.52 -9.19 -2.63
C THR A 241 -9.12 -9.46 -1.19
N GLY A 242 -8.99 -10.72 -0.81
CA GLY A 242 -8.52 -11.13 0.50
C GLY A 242 -7.84 -12.49 0.46
N LYS A 243 -7.21 -12.84 1.57
CA LYS A 243 -6.50 -14.10 1.76
C LYS A 243 -7.50 -15.27 1.65
N ASN A 244 -7.26 -16.17 0.69
CA ASN A 244 -8.13 -17.31 0.36
C ASN A 244 -9.57 -16.90 -0.04
N TRP A 245 -9.76 -15.69 -0.55
CA TRP A 245 -11.06 -15.30 -1.09
C TRP A 245 -11.28 -15.94 -2.47
N CYS A 246 -12.54 -16.27 -2.77
CA CYS A 246 -12.92 -16.82 -4.07
C CYS A 246 -13.37 -15.72 -5.06
N ARG A 247 -13.26 -14.44 -4.68
CA ARG A 247 -13.66 -13.29 -5.50
C ARG A 247 -12.63 -12.17 -5.43
N LEU A 248 -12.46 -11.52 -6.58
CA LEU A 248 -11.84 -10.23 -6.77
C LEU A 248 -12.95 -9.23 -7.10
N TYR A 249 -12.97 -8.09 -6.44
CA TYR A 249 -14.00 -7.08 -6.58
C TYR A 249 -13.45 -5.82 -7.24
N GLU A 250 -14.03 -5.39 -8.36
CA GLU A 250 -13.86 -4.03 -8.87
C GLU A 250 -14.77 -3.12 -8.04
N ILE A 251 -14.20 -2.05 -7.49
CA ILE A 251 -14.92 -1.15 -6.59
C ILE A 251 -14.88 0.30 -7.06
N LYS A 252 -15.84 1.08 -6.56
CA LYS A 252 -15.77 2.54 -6.47
C LYS A 252 -15.98 2.99 -5.03
N LEU A 253 -15.54 4.20 -4.71
CA LEU A 253 -15.75 4.80 -3.40
C LEU A 253 -17.11 5.51 -3.36
N ALA A 254 -17.94 5.20 -2.38
CA ALA A 254 -19.17 5.92 -2.05
C ALA A 254 -18.93 6.67 -0.72
N GLU A 255 -19.03 8.00 -0.74
CA GLU A 255 -18.83 8.80 0.47
C GLU A 255 -19.98 8.57 1.46
N ILE A 256 -19.62 8.32 2.71
CA ILE A 256 -20.58 8.22 3.83
C ILE A 256 -20.80 9.63 4.38
N LYS A 257 -22.03 10.11 4.29
CA LYS A 257 -22.41 11.45 4.77
C LYS A 257 -22.57 11.51 6.28
#